data_8489b117cd2eb03e88bef4b072211e29
#
_entry.id   8489b117cd2eb03e88bef4b072211e29
#
_cell.length_a   1.000
_cell.length_b   1.000
_cell.length_c   1.000
_cell.angle_alpha   90.00
_cell.angle_beta   90.00
_cell.angle_gamma   90.00
#
_symmetry.space_group_name_H-M   'P 1'
#
loop_
_entity.id
_entity.type
_entity.pdbx_description
1 polymer ?
#
loop_
_entity_poly.entity_id
_entity_poly.type
_entity_poly.pdbx_seq_one_letter_code
_entity_poly.pdbx_strand_id
1 'polypeptide(L)'
;MAGPAFFPSPTATAPAPAGLINPADRIFVAGHRGMAGSAICRALRHGGYGDPARGGALLTASRADLDLLDEIAVQRWFGEQQPSVVVLAAAKVGGIQANNSYPADFLLDNIKIQTHVIETAWRSGVRRLLFLGSSCIYPKFAEQPIRE
;
A
#
# COMPACT_ATOMS: atom_id res chain seq x y z
N MET A 1 23.68 -21.18 -6.02
CA MET A 1 23.86 -19.96 -6.84
C MET A 1 22.90 -18.93 -6.31
N ALA A 2 23.39 -17.87 -5.65
CA ALA A 2 22.55 -16.77 -5.20
C ALA A 2 22.12 -15.98 -6.45
N GLY A 3 20.81 -15.86 -6.69
CA GLY A 3 20.28 -14.99 -7.74
C GLY A 3 20.68 -13.53 -7.46
N PRO A 4 20.72 -12.67 -8.49
CA PRO A 4 21.06 -11.27 -8.29
C PRO A 4 20.06 -10.64 -7.32
N ALA A 5 20.56 -10.03 -6.24
CA ALA A 5 19.75 -9.26 -5.33
C ALA A 5 19.16 -8.09 -6.12
N PHE A 6 17.86 -8.13 -6.36
CA PHE A 6 17.13 -7.14 -7.16
C PHE A 6 17.11 -5.75 -6.50
N PHE A 7 17.35 -5.72 -5.18
CA PHE A 7 17.46 -4.48 -4.41
C PHE A 7 18.74 -4.47 -3.56
N PRO A 8 19.48 -3.36 -3.50
CA PRO A 8 20.56 -3.19 -2.54
C PRO A 8 20.00 -3.21 -1.11
N SER A 9 20.79 -3.69 -0.17
CA SER A 9 20.44 -3.59 1.25
C SER A 9 20.15 -2.12 1.61
N PRO A 10 19.10 -1.82 2.40
CA PRO A 10 18.77 -0.44 2.73
C PRO A 10 19.94 0.19 3.49
N THR A 11 20.58 1.16 2.86
CA THR A 11 21.50 2.07 3.55
C THR A 11 20.70 2.89 4.53
N ALA A 12 21.18 3.01 5.77
CA ALA A 12 20.55 3.82 6.81
C ALA A 12 20.33 5.25 6.28
N THR A 13 19.09 5.56 5.93
CA THR A 13 18.69 6.86 5.41
C THR A 13 18.61 7.84 6.58
N ALA A 14 19.13 9.06 6.39
CA ALA A 14 19.03 10.16 7.35
C ALA A 14 17.57 10.38 7.79
N PRO A 15 17.31 10.85 9.03
CA PRO A 15 15.96 11.04 9.53
C PRO A 15 15.16 11.96 8.59
N ALA A 16 13.98 11.50 8.20
CA ALA A 16 13.08 12.26 7.34
C ALA A 16 12.70 13.59 8.00
N PRO A 17 12.60 14.69 7.25
CA PRO A 17 12.15 15.96 7.77
C PRO A 17 10.77 15.84 8.42
N ALA A 18 10.48 16.72 9.38
CA ALA A 18 9.35 16.67 10.32
C ALA A 18 7.93 16.80 9.73
N GLY A 19 7.70 16.34 8.50
CA GLY A 19 6.37 16.23 7.87
C GLY A 19 6.03 14.79 7.55
N LEU A 20 4.77 14.39 7.72
CA LEU A 20 4.32 13.04 7.38
C LEU A 20 4.43 12.79 5.87
N ILE A 21 3.92 13.71 5.06
CA ILE A 21 3.98 13.74 3.59
C ILE A 21 4.11 15.19 3.12
N ASN A 22 4.58 15.40 1.90
CA ASN A 22 4.68 16.73 1.30
C ASN A 22 4.19 16.71 -0.17
N PRO A 23 3.92 17.90 -0.77
CA PRO A 23 3.42 17.99 -2.15
C PRO A 23 4.33 17.36 -3.20
N ALA A 24 5.65 17.34 -2.97
CA ALA A 24 6.63 16.75 -3.89
C ALA A 24 6.75 15.21 -3.77
N ASP A 25 6.01 14.58 -2.87
CA ASP A 25 6.06 13.14 -2.72
C ASP A 25 5.44 12.42 -3.93
N ARG A 26 6.03 11.28 -4.26
CA ARG A 26 5.46 10.31 -5.19
C ARG A 26 4.63 9.32 -4.38
N ILE A 27 3.31 9.49 -4.39
CA ILE A 27 2.38 8.80 -3.49
C ILE A 27 1.65 7.70 -4.26
N PHE A 28 1.92 6.44 -3.93
CA PHE A 28 1.18 5.31 -4.47
C PHE A 28 -0.03 4.97 -3.63
N VAL A 29 -1.22 4.95 -4.24
CA VAL A 29 -2.45 4.48 -3.61
C VAL A 29 -2.88 3.16 -4.23
N ALA A 30 -2.48 2.06 -3.61
CA ALA A 30 -2.92 0.72 -3.99
C ALA A 30 -4.41 0.56 -3.63
N GLY A 31 -5.23 0.15 -4.60
CA GLY A 31 -6.69 0.05 -4.41
C GLY A 31 -7.45 1.37 -4.63
N HIS A 32 -6.90 2.27 -5.43
CA HIS A 32 -7.46 3.60 -5.74
C HIS A 32 -8.91 3.62 -6.27
N ARG A 33 -9.42 2.49 -6.78
CA ARG A 33 -10.82 2.36 -7.27
C ARG A 33 -11.81 1.96 -6.17
N GLY A 34 -11.32 1.46 -5.03
CA GLY A 34 -12.15 1.11 -3.88
C GLY A 34 -12.70 2.35 -3.17
N MET A 35 -13.67 2.14 -2.27
CA MET A 35 -14.31 3.21 -1.50
C MET A 35 -13.28 4.07 -0.75
N ALA A 36 -12.43 3.48 0.07
CA ALA A 36 -11.41 4.20 0.83
C ALA A 36 -10.33 4.78 -0.10
N GLY A 37 -9.77 3.97 -1.01
CA GLY A 37 -8.70 4.41 -1.91
C GLY A 37 -9.11 5.58 -2.80
N SER A 38 -10.33 5.59 -3.34
CA SER A 38 -10.82 6.70 -4.16
C SER A 38 -11.00 7.99 -3.35
N ALA A 39 -11.50 7.87 -2.10
CA ALA A 39 -11.62 9.01 -1.19
C ALA A 39 -10.25 9.59 -0.82
N ILE A 40 -9.27 8.74 -0.53
CA ILE A 40 -7.89 9.14 -0.26
C ILE A 40 -7.29 9.86 -1.47
N CYS A 41 -7.46 9.34 -2.69
CA CYS A 41 -6.99 10.02 -3.89
C CYS A 41 -7.59 11.41 -4.08
N ARG A 42 -8.89 11.57 -3.80
CA ARG A 42 -9.54 12.90 -3.85
C ARG A 42 -8.98 13.85 -2.78
N ALA A 43 -8.81 13.36 -1.56
CA ALA A 43 -8.26 14.16 -0.46
C ALA A 43 -6.82 14.60 -0.73
N LEU A 44 -5.97 13.72 -1.24
CA LEU A 44 -4.59 14.03 -1.62
C LEU A 44 -4.54 15.11 -2.70
N ARG A 45 -5.34 14.98 -3.77
CA ARG A 45 -5.42 16.00 -4.83
C ARG A 45 -5.91 17.35 -4.30
N HIS A 46 -6.96 17.34 -3.49
CA HIS A 46 -7.51 18.56 -2.88
C HIS A 46 -6.49 19.25 -1.96
N GLY A 47 -5.69 18.47 -1.22
CA GLY A 47 -4.61 18.96 -0.37
C GLY A 47 -3.34 19.36 -1.12
N GLY A 48 -3.28 19.22 -2.45
CA GLY A 48 -2.09 19.55 -3.26
C GLY A 48 -0.93 18.58 -3.09
N TYR A 49 -1.19 17.35 -2.65
CA TYR A 49 -0.17 16.31 -2.53
C TYR A 49 0.01 15.54 -3.84
N GLY A 50 1.24 15.11 -4.11
CA GLY A 50 1.59 14.46 -5.36
C GLY A 50 1.49 15.43 -6.55
N ASP A 51 1.83 16.69 -6.33
CA ASP A 51 1.75 17.77 -7.33
C ASP A 51 2.90 17.69 -8.35
N PRO A 52 2.61 17.45 -9.64
CA PRO A 52 3.65 17.38 -10.67
C PRO A 52 4.45 18.67 -10.80
N ALA A 53 3.85 19.83 -10.55
CA ALA A 53 4.55 21.13 -10.58
C ALA A 53 5.63 21.25 -9.51
N ARG A 54 5.57 20.40 -8.49
CA ARG A 54 6.55 20.33 -7.40
C ARG A 54 7.42 19.07 -7.46
N GLY A 55 7.36 18.33 -8.58
CA GLY A 55 8.09 17.07 -8.75
C GLY A 55 7.41 15.86 -8.11
N GLY A 56 6.22 16.03 -7.55
CA GLY A 56 5.41 14.96 -6.98
C GLY A 56 4.63 14.16 -8.01
N ALA A 57 3.99 13.08 -7.58
CA ALA A 57 3.06 12.31 -8.39
C ALA A 57 2.05 11.55 -7.51
N LEU A 58 0.79 11.53 -7.92
CA LEU A 58 -0.19 10.60 -7.38
C LEU A 58 -0.25 9.36 -8.28
N LEU A 59 0.39 8.29 -7.82
CA LEU A 59 0.55 7.03 -8.54
C LEU A 59 -0.62 6.10 -8.26
N THR A 60 -1.21 5.56 -9.31
CA THR A 60 -2.29 4.56 -9.21
C THR A 60 -2.08 3.51 -10.27
N ALA A 61 -2.45 2.27 -9.99
CA ALA A 61 -2.43 1.19 -10.96
C ALA A 61 -3.73 0.38 -10.87
N SER A 62 -4.29 0.00 -12.01
CA SER A 62 -5.38 -0.96 -12.04
C SER A 62 -4.83 -2.38 -11.83
N ARG A 63 -5.72 -3.35 -11.54
CA ARG A 63 -5.29 -4.74 -11.42
C ARG A 63 -4.69 -5.29 -12.72
N ALA A 64 -5.13 -4.78 -13.87
CA ALA A 64 -4.56 -5.18 -15.16
C ALA A 64 -3.15 -4.63 -15.38
N ASP A 65 -2.84 -3.46 -14.80
CA ASP A 65 -1.52 -2.84 -14.90
C ASP A 65 -0.55 -3.38 -13.83
N LEU A 66 -1.09 -3.73 -12.64
CA LEU A 66 -0.32 -4.24 -11.51
C LEU A 66 -1.17 -5.22 -10.69
N ASP A 67 -0.93 -6.52 -10.84
CA ASP A 67 -1.48 -7.52 -9.93
C ASP A 67 -0.62 -7.61 -8.66
N LEU A 68 -1.18 -7.22 -7.52
CA LEU A 68 -0.50 -7.26 -6.23
C LEU A 68 -0.27 -8.68 -5.69
N LEU A 69 -0.85 -9.70 -6.34
CA LEU A 69 -0.56 -11.11 -6.07
C LEU A 69 0.71 -11.60 -6.76
N ASP A 70 1.22 -10.86 -7.74
CA ASP A 70 2.48 -11.14 -8.43
C ASP A 70 3.60 -10.32 -7.82
N GLU A 71 4.42 -10.98 -7.00
CA GLU A 71 5.56 -10.36 -6.31
C GLU A 71 6.53 -9.69 -7.28
N ILE A 72 6.85 -10.35 -8.39
CA ILE A 72 7.82 -9.84 -9.38
C ILE A 72 7.26 -8.58 -10.07
N ALA A 73 5.96 -8.58 -10.40
CA ALA A 73 5.30 -7.41 -10.95
C ALA A 73 5.32 -6.24 -9.97
N VAL A 74 5.09 -6.49 -8.67
CA VAL A 74 5.16 -5.45 -7.63
C VAL A 74 6.57 -4.88 -7.52
N GLN A 75 7.60 -5.74 -7.44
CA GLN A 75 8.99 -5.30 -7.35
C GLN A 75 9.40 -4.46 -8.56
N ARG A 76 9.08 -4.90 -9.77
CA ARG A 76 9.37 -4.18 -11.01
C ARG A 76 8.68 -2.80 -11.01
N TRP A 77 7.38 -2.77 -10.70
CA TRP A 77 6.59 -1.54 -10.69
C TRP A 77 7.15 -0.51 -9.69
N PHE A 78 7.54 -0.95 -8.49
CA PHE A 78 8.18 -0.07 -7.50
C PHE A 78 9.53 0.45 -8.00
N GLY A 79 10.33 -0.39 -8.65
CA GLY A 79 11.60 0.03 -9.26
C GLY A 79 11.41 1.09 -10.34
N GLU A 80 10.37 0.98 -11.17
CA GLU A 80 10.05 1.94 -12.23
C GLU A 80 9.43 3.22 -11.68
N GLN A 81 8.45 3.10 -10.77
CA GLN A 81 7.68 4.23 -10.28
C GLN A 81 8.29 4.95 -9.09
N GLN A 82 9.17 4.31 -8.34
CA GLN A 82 9.88 4.87 -7.19
C GLN A 82 8.99 5.68 -6.22
N PRO A 83 7.93 5.09 -5.66
CA PRO A 83 7.09 5.79 -4.71
C PRO A 83 7.86 6.12 -3.43
N SER A 84 7.71 7.34 -2.91
CA SER A 84 8.26 7.75 -1.61
C SER A 84 7.29 7.51 -0.46
N VAL A 85 6.00 7.43 -0.79
CA VAL A 85 4.89 7.19 0.14
C VAL A 85 3.95 6.14 -0.47
N VAL A 86 3.48 5.21 0.35
CA VAL A 86 2.54 4.17 -0.06
C VAL A 86 1.32 4.19 0.85
N VAL A 87 0.13 4.15 0.27
CA VAL A 87 -1.12 3.87 0.95
C VAL A 87 -1.67 2.54 0.44
N LEU A 88 -1.67 1.54 1.29
CA LEU A 88 -2.21 0.21 0.97
C LEU A 88 -3.67 0.14 1.39
N ALA A 89 -4.56 0.45 0.45
CA ALA A 89 -6.02 0.35 0.57
C ALA A 89 -6.60 -0.79 -0.29
N ALA A 90 -5.73 -1.63 -0.84
CA ALA A 90 -6.10 -2.79 -1.64
C ALA A 90 -6.24 -4.02 -0.75
N ALA A 91 -7.32 -4.74 -0.95
CA ALA A 91 -7.55 -6.05 -0.34
C ALA A 91 -8.52 -6.85 -1.22
N LYS A 92 -8.48 -8.18 -1.11
CA LYS A 92 -9.58 -9.04 -1.55
C LYS A 92 -10.69 -8.94 -0.51
N VAL A 93 -11.81 -8.35 -0.90
CA VAL A 93 -12.97 -8.14 -0.03
C VAL A 93 -14.19 -8.88 -0.56
N GLY A 94 -15.09 -9.26 0.33
CA GLY A 94 -16.34 -9.92 -0.01
C GLY A 94 -17.34 -9.85 1.14
N GLY A 95 -18.60 -10.18 0.85
CA GLY A 95 -19.62 -10.28 1.89
C GLY A 95 -19.39 -11.48 2.83
N ILE A 96 -20.15 -11.54 3.91
CA ILE A 96 -20.06 -12.58 4.95
C ILE A 96 -20.11 -13.99 4.34
N GLN A 97 -21.03 -14.21 3.39
CA GLN A 97 -21.19 -15.52 2.74
C GLN A 97 -19.95 -15.92 1.93
N ALA A 98 -19.37 -14.98 1.15
CA ALA A 98 -18.18 -15.27 0.36
C ALA A 98 -16.98 -15.60 1.25
N ASN A 99 -16.75 -14.83 2.32
CA ASN A 99 -15.71 -15.11 3.30
C ASN A 99 -15.88 -16.46 3.98
N ASN A 100 -17.12 -16.85 4.29
CA ASN A 100 -17.42 -18.14 4.91
C ASN A 100 -17.24 -19.31 3.92
N SER A 101 -17.52 -19.10 2.62
CA SER A 101 -17.41 -20.15 1.59
C SER A 101 -15.97 -20.37 1.12
N TYR A 102 -15.14 -19.32 1.12
CA TYR A 102 -13.76 -19.34 0.60
C TYR A 102 -12.75 -18.74 1.59
N PRO A 103 -12.73 -19.17 2.87
CA PRO A 103 -11.90 -18.50 3.89
C PRO A 103 -10.40 -18.56 3.57
N ALA A 104 -9.92 -19.67 3.02
CA ALA A 104 -8.52 -19.82 2.65
C ALA A 104 -8.10 -18.85 1.54
N ASP A 105 -8.94 -18.70 0.50
CA ASP A 105 -8.64 -17.79 -0.62
C ASP A 105 -8.57 -16.33 -0.16
N PHE A 106 -9.52 -15.91 0.71
CA PHE A 106 -9.51 -14.56 1.26
C PHE A 106 -8.28 -14.32 2.14
N LEU A 107 -7.94 -15.28 3.00
CA LEU A 107 -6.77 -15.18 3.88
C LEU A 107 -5.47 -15.11 3.06
N LEU A 108 -5.26 -16.09 2.17
CA LEU A 108 -4.02 -16.20 1.40
C LEU A 108 -3.79 -15.01 0.46
N ASP A 109 -4.82 -14.58 -0.28
CA ASP A 109 -4.68 -13.46 -1.20
C ASP A 109 -4.37 -12.16 -0.43
N ASN A 110 -5.03 -11.92 0.71
CA ASN A 110 -4.76 -10.73 1.51
C ASN A 110 -3.37 -10.76 2.16
N ILE A 111 -2.91 -11.92 2.66
CA ILE A 111 -1.55 -12.07 3.18
C ILE A 111 -0.53 -11.78 2.07
N LYS A 112 -0.71 -12.33 0.86
CA LYS A 112 0.19 -12.08 -0.27
C LYS A 112 0.22 -10.60 -0.65
N ILE A 113 -0.94 -9.96 -0.85
CA ILE A 113 -1.03 -8.54 -1.19
C ILE A 113 -0.25 -7.69 -0.19
N GLN A 114 -0.53 -7.85 1.11
CA GLN A 114 0.14 -7.03 2.13
C GLN A 114 1.63 -7.34 2.21
N THR A 115 2.04 -8.60 2.15
CA THR A 115 3.45 -9.00 2.22
C THR A 115 4.23 -8.44 1.05
N HIS A 116 3.77 -8.64 -0.20
CA HIS A 116 4.46 -8.14 -1.39
C HIS A 116 4.61 -6.63 -1.36
N VAL A 117 3.54 -5.90 -1.01
CA VAL A 117 3.59 -4.42 -0.99
C VAL A 117 4.46 -3.90 0.16
N ILE A 118 4.31 -4.44 1.37
CA ILE A 118 5.07 -3.96 2.54
C ILE A 118 6.55 -4.28 2.40
N GLU A 119 6.90 -5.51 2.01
CA GLU A 119 8.30 -5.91 1.82
C GLU A 119 8.95 -5.10 0.70
N THR A 120 8.28 -4.96 -0.46
CA THR A 120 8.82 -4.20 -1.58
C THR A 120 8.95 -2.72 -1.22
N ALA A 121 7.98 -2.12 -0.52
CA ALA A 121 8.07 -0.75 -0.04
C ALA A 121 9.30 -0.55 0.87
N TRP A 122 9.51 -1.45 1.82
CA TRP A 122 10.69 -1.42 2.69
C TRP A 122 12.00 -1.55 1.90
N ARG A 123 12.11 -2.53 1.01
CA ARG A 123 13.31 -2.77 0.21
C ARG A 123 13.61 -1.64 -0.77
N SER A 124 12.57 -0.97 -1.29
CA SER A 124 12.69 0.17 -2.21
C SER A 124 12.96 1.51 -1.50
N GLY A 125 13.06 1.52 -0.16
CA GLY A 125 13.33 2.75 0.59
C GLY A 125 12.13 3.69 0.68
N VAL A 126 10.91 3.17 0.57
CA VAL A 126 9.68 3.96 0.81
C VAL A 126 9.74 4.57 2.20
N ARG A 127 9.60 5.89 2.26
CA ARG A 127 9.76 6.65 3.50
C ARG A 127 8.60 6.48 4.47
N ARG A 128 7.39 6.31 3.92
CA ARG A 128 6.15 6.15 4.70
C ARG A 128 5.23 5.15 4.05
N LEU A 129 4.67 4.28 4.87
CA LEU A 129 3.62 3.35 4.46
C LEU A 129 2.44 3.46 5.43
N LEU A 130 1.25 3.66 4.88
CA LEU A 130 -0.02 3.55 5.59
C LEU A 130 -0.73 2.29 5.12
N PHE A 131 -0.90 1.33 6.00
CA PHE A 131 -1.71 0.15 5.78
C PHE A 131 -3.08 0.34 6.43
N LEU A 132 -4.14 0.28 5.62
CA LEU A 132 -5.50 0.31 6.14
C LEU A 132 -5.85 -1.07 6.67
N GLY A 133 -5.84 -1.24 7.98
CA GLY A 133 -6.27 -2.46 8.63
C GLY A 133 -7.78 -2.69 8.50
N SER A 134 -8.33 -3.50 9.39
CA SER A 134 -9.76 -3.78 9.45
C SER A 134 -10.23 -3.78 10.90
N SER A 135 -11.43 -3.27 11.14
CA SER A 135 -12.08 -3.39 12.46
C SER A 135 -12.35 -4.87 12.83
N CYS A 136 -12.35 -5.76 11.86
CA CYS A 136 -12.54 -7.21 12.09
C CYS A 136 -11.35 -7.90 12.79
N ILE A 137 -10.25 -7.19 13.03
CA ILE A 137 -9.14 -7.71 13.85
C ILE A 137 -9.50 -7.79 15.34
N TYR A 138 -10.49 -7.00 15.77
CA TYR A 138 -10.93 -7.02 17.16
C TYR A 138 -11.89 -8.18 17.44
N PRO A 139 -11.89 -8.73 18.66
CA PRO A 139 -12.83 -9.78 19.04
C PRO A 139 -14.30 -9.35 18.87
N LYS A 140 -15.17 -10.29 18.47
CA LYS A 140 -16.60 -10.02 18.28
C LYS A 140 -17.28 -9.34 19.47
N PHE A 141 -16.84 -9.67 20.69
CA PHE A 141 -17.36 -9.14 21.95
C PHE A 141 -16.38 -8.20 22.65
N ALA A 142 -15.53 -7.48 21.86
CA ALA A 142 -14.68 -6.45 22.43
C ALA A 142 -15.51 -5.39 23.16
N GLU A 143 -14.95 -4.89 24.27
CA GLU A 143 -15.56 -3.81 25.04
C GLU A 143 -15.75 -2.57 24.16
N GLN A 144 -16.88 -1.88 24.33
CA GLN A 144 -17.19 -0.66 23.57
C GLN A 144 -17.07 0.58 24.46
N PRO A 145 -16.46 1.69 23.96
CA PRO A 145 -15.80 1.83 22.66
C PRO A 145 -14.50 1.00 22.59
N ILE A 146 -14.22 0.44 21.40
CA ILE A 146 -12.97 -0.28 21.17
C ILE A 146 -11.79 0.67 21.35
N ARG A 147 -10.86 0.33 22.22
CA ARG A 147 -9.63 1.10 22.47
C ARG A 147 -8.51 0.59 21.53
N GLU A 148 -7.71 1.53 21.01
CA GLU A 148 -6.49 1.24 20.25
C GLU A 148 -5.36 0.84 21.19
#